data_b8c3517b0a315008ba7241d967e5cf63
#
_entry.id   b8c3517b0a315008ba7241d967e5cf63
#
_cell.length_a   1.000
_cell.length_b   1.000
_cell.length_c   1.000
_cell.angle_alpha   90.00
_cell.angle_beta   90.00
_cell.angle_gamma   90.00
#
_symmetry.space_group_name_H-M   'P 1'
#
loop_
_entity.id
_entity.type
_entity.pdbx_description
1 polymer ?
#
loop_
_entity_poly.entity_id
_entity_poly.type
_entity_poly.pdbx_seq_one_letter_code
_entity_poly.pdbx_strand_id
1 'polypeptide(L)'
;MKLAFVPIDNRPVCYTLPKLLAEIDESIEFYIPDRKYLGGLKQEADIDHLFEWLITLPKLDAIILSLDTLAYGGLIPSRRCPETFEQIKERIETLKEILEGKDAKIYAFSSIMRISNNNYNEEEKEYWSKWGKKIFAYSYHTHEGNRESCITNLIPSEILDDYIETRRRNFEINKIYLQWQKEGLFETLIFSKDDCAEYGFNVQEAQVLEKMGAYTKTGADEIPLSLLSRAIQGEMKICPKFLEPESKNLISNYEDVSIEKSVLGQIELAGCKITDEENSDIILYINNFKNNQGEIVMKVGTESFSKTFTTPNKPYMIADVRFANGADNNFIKELFKNKINNENFYGFSAWNTSANSIGSLICGAKIKFFAKKYNEKAFKKLQITRFLDDWAYQANVRQQLEKPNIEKTTELMKDFEKTLEKVLNTNIAVNYKFPWERLFEVEVDFNWYNFTCNSIRNWLLCCFFFSRFNIQK
;
A
#
# COMPACT_ATOMS: atom_id res chain seq x y z
N MET A 1 -6.73 -20.38 7.47
CA MET A 1 -7.51 -19.51 6.57
C MET A 1 -6.81 -19.49 5.22
N LYS A 2 -7.57 -19.71 4.13
CA LYS A 2 -7.02 -19.74 2.75
C LYS A 2 -7.40 -18.47 2.02
N LEU A 3 -6.42 -17.66 1.66
CA LEU A 3 -6.61 -16.36 1.03
C LEU A 3 -5.91 -16.30 -0.33
N ALA A 4 -6.59 -15.84 -1.37
CA ALA A 4 -5.96 -15.46 -2.62
C ALA A 4 -5.86 -13.94 -2.74
N PHE A 5 -4.80 -13.46 -3.37
CA PHE A 5 -4.52 -12.04 -3.50
C PHE A 5 -3.95 -11.74 -4.89
N VAL A 6 -4.65 -10.91 -5.67
CA VAL A 6 -4.16 -10.39 -6.95
C VAL A 6 -3.70 -8.95 -6.75
N PRO A 7 -2.38 -8.72 -6.78
CA PRO A 7 -1.79 -7.38 -6.63
C PRO A 7 -2.18 -6.41 -7.73
N ILE A 8 -2.05 -5.11 -7.45
CA ILE A 8 -2.25 -4.06 -8.45
C ILE A 8 -1.11 -4.01 -9.50
N ASP A 9 0.10 -4.39 -9.08
CA ASP A 9 1.30 -4.51 -9.90
C ASP A 9 2.40 -5.32 -9.16
N ASN A 10 3.59 -5.39 -9.75
CA ASN A 10 4.71 -6.16 -9.22
C ASN A 10 5.68 -5.37 -8.31
N ARG A 11 5.32 -4.13 -7.87
CA ARG A 11 6.14 -3.36 -6.91
C ARG A 11 6.25 -4.07 -5.56
N PRO A 12 7.33 -3.85 -4.80
CA PRO A 12 7.52 -4.47 -3.47
C PRO A 12 6.34 -4.22 -2.52
N VAL A 13 5.79 -3.01 -2.51
CA VAL A 13 4.62 -2.64 -1.68
C VAL A 13 3.35 -3.38 -2.08
N CYS A 14 3.20 -3.73 -3.35
CA CYS A 14 2.03 -4.42 -3.88
C CYS A 14 2.17 -5.94 -3.86
N TYR A 15 3.42 -6.46 -3.93
CA TYR A 15 3.71 -7.90 -4.02
C TYR A 15 4.38 -8.48 -2.78
N THR A 16 5.50 -7.87 -2.34
CA THR A 16 6.31 -8.40 -1.22
C THR A 16 5.66 -8.10 0.12
N LEU A 17 5.13 -6.89 0.31
CA LEU A 17 4.51 -6.49 1.57
C LEU A 17 3.28 -7.33 1.96
N PRO A 18 2.31 -7.63 1.08
CA PRO A 18 1.19 -8.53 1.43
C PRO A 18 1.66 -9.91 1.89
N LYS A 19 2.74 -10.46 1.29
CA LYS A 19 3.33 -11.75 1.72
C LYS A 19 3.91 -11.65 3.12
N LEU A 20 4.69 -10.60 3.41
CA LEU A 20 5.26 -10.35 4.73
C LEU A 20 4.17 -10.20 5.79
N LEU A 21 3.06 -9.56 5.44
CA LEU A 21 1.91 -9.41 6.33
C LEU A 21 1.24 -10.75 6.60
N ALA A 22 0.99 -11.56 5.59
CA ALA A 22 0.37 -12.87 5.75
C ALA A 22 1.24 -13.85 6.57
N GLU A 23 2.59 -13.78 6.43
CA GLU A 23 3.55 -14.60 7.17
C GLU A 23 3.48 -14.40 8.70
N ILE A 24 2.86 -13.31 9.21
CA ILE A 24 2.69 -13.02 10.64
C ILE A 24 1.82 -14.09 11.33
N ASP A 25 0.87 -14.69 10.63
CA ASP A 25 0.08 -15.83 11.13
C ASP A 25 0.29 -17.06 10.25
N GLU A 26 1.06 -18.03 10.72
CA GLU A 26 1.34 -19.29 10.02
C GLU A 26 0.07 -20.14 9.75
N SER A 27 -1.08 -19.76 10.28
CA SER A 27 -2.36 -20.41 9.97
C SER A 27 -3.00 -19.89 8.68
N ILE A 28 -2.43 -18.85 8.07
CA ILE A 28 -2.87 -18.29 6.79
C ILE A 28 -2.14 -19.00 5.65
N GLU A 29 -2.88 -19.73 4.82
CA GLU A 29 -2.41 -20.19 3.51
C GLU A 29 -2.65 -19.07 2.51
N PHE A 30 -1.58 -18.39 2.08
CA PHE A 30 -1.65 -17.20 1.23
C PHE A 30 -1.23 -17.51 -0.19
N TYR A 31 -2.17 -17.39 -1.12
CA TYR A 31 -1.99 -17.63 -2.55
C TYR A 31 -1.84 -16.30 -3.27
N ILE A 32 -0.75 -16.11 -3.96
CA ILE A 32 -0.46 -14.93 -4.79
C ILE A 32 0.17 -15.41 -6.10
N PRO A 33 -0.18 -14.86 -7.27
CA PRO A 33 0.40 -15.32 -8.54
C PRO A 33 1.91 -15.05 -8.59
N ASP A 34 2.62 -15.75 -9.45
CA ASP A 34 4.05 -15.51 -9.66
C ASP A 34 4.25 -14.06 -10.14
N ARG A 35 5.20 -13.35 -9.53
CA ARG A 35 5.51 -11.94 -9.79
C ARG A 35 5.75 -11.63 -11.27
N LYS A 36 6.29 -12.58 -12.03
CA LYS A 36 6.58 -12.44 -13.46
C LYS A 36 5.35 -12.24 -14.34
N TYR A 37 4.16 -12.66 -13.87
CA TYR A 37 2.89 -12.49 -14.57
C TYR A 37 2.17 -11.19 -14.24
N LEU A 38 2.68 -10.42 -13.28
CA LEU A 38 2.12 -9.13 -12.89
C LEU A 38 2.70 -8.00 -13.73
N GLY A 39 1.88 -6.98 -13.96
CA GLY A 39 2.30 -5.78 -14.65
C GLY A 39 3.36 -4.98 -13.90
N GLY A 40 4.13 -4.20 -14.65
CA GLY A 40 5.13 -3.27 -14.14
C GLY A 40 4.87 -1.83 -14.59
N LEU A 41 5.91 -0.98 -14.58
CA LEU A 41 5.77 0.43 -14.91
C LEU A 41 5.15 0.67 -16.30
N LYS A 42 5.60 -0.06 -17.31
CA LYS A 42 5.10 0.05 -18.70
C LYS A 42 4.70 -1.32 -19.28
N GLN A 43 4.81 -2.35 -18.50
CA GLN A 43 4.50 -3.73 -18.89
C GLN A 43 3.13 -4.10 -18.34
N GLU A 44 2.27 -4.61 -19.20
CA GLU A 44 0.98 -5.18 -18.81
C GLU A 44 1.19 -6.54 -18.14
N ALA A 45 0.29 -6.90 -17.23
CA ALA A 45 0.24 -8.25 -16.67
C ALA A 45 -0.17 -9.26 -17.75
N ASP A 46 0.27 -10.50 -17.59
CA ASP A 46 -0.21 -11.63 -18.38
C ASP A 46 -1.57 -12.09 -17.83
N ILE A 47 -2.63 -11.47 -18.34
CA ILE A 47 -4.00 -11.64 -17.82
C ILE A 47 -4.48 -13.08 -18.03
N ASP A 48 -4.12 -13.71 -19.12
CA ASP A 48 -4.53 -15.09 -19.42
C ASP A 48 -3.96 -16.06 -18.38
N HIS A 49 -2.69 -15.94 -18.03
CA HIS A 49 -2.08 -16.72 -16.95
C HIS A 49 -2.69 -16.38 -15.58
N LEU A 50 -3.08 -15.14 -15.33
CA LEU A 50 -3.76 -14.77 -14.08
C LEU A 50 -5.16 -15.40 -14.00
N PHE A 51 -5.88 -15.51 -15.11
CA PHE A 51 -7.18 -16.20 -15.17
C PHE A 51 -7.00 -17.71 -14.97
N GLU A 52 -6.04 -18.33 -15.65
CA GLU A 52 -5.69 -19.74 -15.43
C GLU A 52 -5.33 -20.00 -13.97
N TRP A 53 -4.50 -19.12 -13.38
CA TRP A 53 -4.15 -19.22 -11.97
C TRP A 53 -5.37 -19.12 -11.06
N LEU A 54 -6.29 -18.15 -11.30
CA LEU A 54 -7.53 -18.02 -10.53
C LEU A 54 -8.38 -19.28 -10.63
N ILE A 55 -8.52 -19.87 -11.82
CA ILE A 55 -9.29 -21.11 -12.05
C ILE A 55 -8.73 -22.28 -11.23
N THR A 56 -7.39 -22.42 -11.18
CA THR A 56 -6.70 -23.55 -10.52
C THR A 56 -6.64 -23.47 -9.01
N LEU A 57 -7.01 -22.32 -8.41
CA LEU A 57 -6.98 -22.14 -6.96
C LEU A 57 -7.91 -23.13 -6.23
N PRO A 58 -7.48 -23.70 -5.08
CA PRO A 58 -8.31 -24.56 -4.26
C PRO A 58 -9.53 -23.79 -3.70
N LYS A 59 -10.38 -24.48 -2.93
CA LYS A 59 -11.40 -23.81 -2.16
C LYS A 59 -10.77 -22.79 -1.18
N LEU A 60 -11.25 -21.55 -1.22
CA LEU A 60 -10.73 -20.41 -0.48
C LEU A 60 -11.76 -19.88 0.52
N ASP A 61 -11.30 -19.21 1.57
CA ASP A 61 -12.15 -18.44 2.47
C ASP A 61 -12.42 -17.03 1.92
N ALA A 62 -11.40 -16.42 1.29
CA ALA A 62 -11.57 -15.10 0.65
C ALA A 62 -10.58 -14.88 -0.51
N ILE A 63 -10.96 -13.97 -1.41
CA ILE A 63 -10.16 -13.53 -2.56
C ILE A 63 -10.10 -12.00 -2.53
N ILE A 64 -8.92 -11.42 -2.61
CA ILE A 64 -8.69 -9.98 -2.71
C ILE A 64 -8.17 -9.68 -4.11
N LEU A 65 -8.85 -8.79 -4.85
CA LEU A 65 -8.60 -8.58 -6.27
C LEU A 65 -8.36 -7.11 -6.62
N SER A 66 -7.27 -6.85 -7.35
CA SER A 66 -7.15 -5.67 -8.21
C SER A 66 -7.89 -5.93 -9.52
N LEU A 67 -9.01 -5.23 -9.73
CA LEU A 67 -9.76 -5.32 -10.98
C LEU A 67 -9.01 -4.65 -12.15
N ASP A 68 -8.22 -3.62 -11.87
CA ASP A 68 -7.36 -3.00 -12.90
C ASP A 68 -6.32 -3.97 -13.45
N THR A 69 -5.75 -4.84 -12.61
CA THR A 69 -4.79 -5.86 -13.04
C THR A 69 -5.45 -6.89 -13.97
N LEU A 70 -6.67 -7.30 -13.65
CA LEU A 70 -7.41 -8.31 -14.39
C LEU A 70 -8.12 -7.77 -15.64
N ALA A 71 -8.39 -6.45 -15.69
CA ALA A 71 -9.02 -5.81 -16.83
C ALA A 71 -8.00 -5.24 -17.83
N TYR A 72 -6.95 -4.60 -17.35
CA TYR A 72 -6.03 -3.79 -18.16
C TYR A 72 -4.56 -4.21 -18.03
N GLY A 73 -4.25 -5.18 -17.18
CA GLY A 73 -2.88 -5.57 -16.87
C GLY A 73 -2.20 -4.73 -15.76
N GLY A 74 -2.93 -3.86 -15.04
CA GLY A 74 -2.43 -3.09 -13.92
C GLY A 74 -2.93 -1.65 -13.87
N LEU A 75 -2.55 -0.92 -12.80
CA LEU A 75 -2.93 0.48 -12.58
C LEU A 75 -2.43 1.41 -13.69
N ILE A 76 -1.15 1.34 -14.03
CA ILE A 76 -0.55 2.17 -15.09
C ILE A 76 -1.05 1.74 -16.48
N PRO A 77 -1.07 0.45 -16.82
CA PRO A 77 -1.71 -0.02 -18.06
C PRO A 77 -3.13 0.45 -18.25
N SER A 78 -3.96 0.57 -17.22
CA SER A 78 -5.35 1.05 -17.33
C SER A 78 -5.49 2.41 -18.03
N ARG A 79 -4.46 3.26 -17.93
CA ARG A 79 -4.38 4.59 -18.55
C ARG A 79 -3.75 4.59 -19.95
N ARG A 80 -3.07 3.49 -20.30
CA ARG A 80 -2.19 3.40 -21.47
C ARG A 80 -2.67 2.40 -22.51
N CYS A 81 -3.36 1.33 -22.12
CA CYS A 81 -3.76 0.27 -23.04
C CYS A 81 -4.67 0.82 -24.16
N PRO A 82 -4.44 0.38 -25.41
CA PRO A 82 -5.19 0.87 -26.58
C PRO A 82 -6.52 0.12 -26.77
N GLU A 83 -6.84 -0.86 -25.97
CA GLU A 83 -8.00 -1.72 -26.14
C GLU A 83 -9.31 -0.95 -26.01
N THR A 84 -10.30 -1.37 -26.79
CA THR A 84 -11.64 -0.77 -26.80
C THR A 84 -12.46 -1.17 -25.58
N PHE A 85 -13.56 -0.47 -25.34
CA PHE A 85 -14.51 -0.82 -24.30
C PHE A 85 -15.05 -2.25 -24.48
N GLU A 86 -15.34 -2.66 -25.70
CA GLU A 86 -15.88 -3.98 -26.02
C GLU A 86 -14.90 -5.10 -25.68
N GLN A 87 -13.62 -4.92 -26.01
CA GLN A 87 -12.57 -5.90 -25.69
C GLN A 87 -12.40 -6.06 -24.17
N ILE A 88 -12.32 -4.94 -23.43
CA ILE A 88 -12.23 -4.99 -21.96
C ILE A 88 -13.50 -5.59 -21.36
N LYS A 89 -14.67 -5.25 -21.87
CA LYS A 89 -15.94 -5.77 -21.40
C LYS A 89 -16.01 -7.30 -21.57
N GLU A 90 -15.66 -7.84 -22.73
CA GLU A 90 -15.62 -9.28 -22.97
C GLU A 90 -14.67 -9.98 -21.97
N ARG A 91 -13.50 -9.41 -21.75
CA ARG A 91 -12.53 -9.92 -20.78
C ARG A 91 -13.08 -9.97 -19.35
N ILE A 92 -13.72 -8.90 -18.90
CA ILE A 92 -14.26 -8.87 -17.53
C ILE A 92 -15.50 -9.74 -17.38
N GLU A 93 -16.29 -9.98 -18.44
CA GLU A 93 -17.37 -10.96 -18.41
C GLU A 93 -16.82 -12.38 -18.16
N THR A 94 -15.71 -12.76 -18.80
CA THR A 94 -14.99 -14.01 -18.48
C THR A 94 -14.52 -14.03 -17.03
N LEU A 95 -13.99 -12.91 -16.52
CA LEU A 95 -13.62 -12.80 -15.11
C LEU A 95 -14.83 -13.03 -14.20
N LYS A 96 -15.99 -12.46 -14.53
CA LYS A 96 -17.22 -12.66 -13.74
C LYS A 96 -17.57 -14.13 -13.63
N GLU A 97 -17.56 -14.87 -14.73
CA GLU A 97 -17.84 -16.32 -14.75
C GLU A 97 -16.88 -17.10 -13.85
N ILE A 98 -15.57 -16.75 -13.89
CA ILE A 98 -14.57 -17.38 -13.02
C ILE A 98 -14.89 -17.11 -11.55
N LEU A 99 -15.26 -15.87 -11.19
CA LEU A 99 -15.54 -15.47 -9.82
C LEU A 99 -16.84 -16.06 -9.29
N GLU A 100 -17.90 -16.13 -10.09
CA GLU A 100 -19.16 -16.78 -9.73
C GLU A 100 -18.99 -18.28 -9.45
N GLY A 101 -18.00 -18.92 -10.08
CA GLY A 101 -17.62 -20.30 -9.80
C GLY A 101 -16.86 -20.52 -8.48
N LYS A 102 -16.51 -19.46 -7.72
CA LYS A 102 -15.74 -19.55 -6.47
C LYS A 102 -16.67 -19.44 -5.25
N ASP A 103 -16.66 -20.47 -4.41
CA ASP A 103 -17.33 -20.45 -3.08
C ASP A 103 -16.39 -19.75 -2.08
N ALA A 104 -16.25 -18.42 -2.21
CA ALA A 104 -15.37 -17.58 -1.39
C ALA A 104 -15.90 -16.15 -1.29
N LYS A 105 -15.59 -15.43 -0.22
CA LYS A 105 -15.88 -14.00 -0.11
C LYS A 105 -14.92 -13.21 -1.02
N ILE A 106 -15.46 -12.38 -1.89
CA ILE A 106 -14.65 -11.61 -2.83
C ILE A 106 -14.58 -10.15 -2.39
N TYR A 107 -13.37 -9.67 -2.16
CA TYR A 107 -13.04 -8.28 -1.86
C TYR A 107 -12.30 -7.69 -3.06
N ALA A 108 -12.82 -6.62 -3.63
CA ALA A 108 -12.28 -6.07 -4.87
C ALA A 108 -12.08 -4.56 -4.78
N PHE A 109 -11.18 -4.05 -5.59
CA PHE A 109 -11.05 -2.62 -5.82
C PHE A 109 -10.73 -2.34 -7.27
N SER A 110 -11.17 -1.18 -7.75
CA SER A 110 -10.88 -0.63 -9.06
C SER A 110 -10.53 0.84 -8.94
N SER A 111 -9.60 1.31 -9.74
CA SER A 111 -9.16 2.70 -9.68
C SER A 111 -10.06 3.60 -10.55
N ILE A 112 -10.36 4.79 -10.03
CA ILE A 112 -10.83 5.89 -10.84
C ILE A 112 -9.60 6.53 -11.48
N MET A 113 -9.57 6.61 -12.81
CA MET A 113 -8.40 7.07 -13.55
C MET A 113 -7.94 8.44 -13.01
N ARG A 114 -6.73 8.51 -12.44
CA ARG A 114 -6.17 9.73 -11.87
C ARG A 114 -5.91 10.80 -12.93
N ILE A 115 -5.61 12.01 -12.49
CA ILE A 115 -5.14 13.10 -13.33
C ILE A 115 -4.07 13.90 -12.61
N SER A 116 -2.84 13.88 -13.09
CA SER A 116 -1.68 14.46 -12.43
C SER A 116 -1.35 15.85 -12.97
N ASN A 117 -1.05 16.81 -12.08
CA ASN A 117 -0.65 18.18 -12.44
C ASN A 117 0.85 18.28 -12.74
N ASN A 118 1.30 17.52 -13.74
CA ASN A 118 2.70 17.51 -14.15
C ASN A 118 2.84 17.18 -15.65
N ASN A 119 4.06 17.22 -16.16
CA ASN A 119 4.42 16.81 -17.50
C ASN A 119 5.39 15.61 -17.50
N TYR A 120 5.19 14.65 -16.58
CA TYR A 120 5.96 13.41 -16.53
C TYR A 120 5.14 12.27 -17.11
N ASN A 121 5.66 11.60 -18.14
CA ASN A 121 4.96 10.54 -18.87
C ASN A 121 5.40 9.12 -18.50
N GLU A 122 6.16 8.96 -17.41
CA GLU A 122 6.60 7.62 -17.00
C GLU A 122 5.42 6.67 -16.75
N GLU A 123 4.35 7.19 -16.16
CA GLU A 123 3.13 6.46 -15.82
C GLU A 123 1.93 6.84 -16.69
N GLU A 124 2.10 7.70 -17.66
CA GLU A 124 1.04 8.21 -18.54
C GLU A 124 1.38 7.95 -20.02
N LYS A 125 0.44 8.23 -20.94
CA LYS A 125 0.70 8.17 -22.38
C LYS A 125 1.78 9.20 -22.79
N GLU A 126 2.50 8.95 -23.88
CA GLU A 126 3.67 9.74 -24.30
C GLU A 126 3.39 11.24 -24.46
N TYR A 127 2.19 11.61 -24.89
CA TYR A 127 1.79 13.00 -25.04
C TYR A 127 1.72 13.78 -23.71
N TRP A 128 1.67 13.07 -22.56
CA TRP A 128 1.62 13.70 -21.25
C TRP A 128 2.85 14.56 -20.96
N SER A 129 4.02 14.18 -21.48
CA SER A 129 5.27 14.95 -21.35
C SER A 129 5.13 16.39 -21.83
N LYS A 130 4.23 16.65 -22.76
CA LYS A 130 3.99 17.98 -23.34
C LYS A 130 2.67 18.61 -22.89
N TRP A 131 1.62 17.78 -22.70
CA TRP A 131 0.25 18.26 -22.56
C TRP A 131 -0.36 18.00 -21.18
N GLY A 132 0.32 17.26 -20.29
CA GLY A 132 -0.23 16.82 -19.00
C GLY A 132 -0.81 17.95 -18.17
N LYS A 133 -0.04 19.03 -17.91
CA LYS A 133 -0.54 20.19 -17.16
C LYS A 133 -1.72 20.90 -17.82
N LYS A 134 -1.80 20.90 -19.15
CA LYS A 134 -2.93 21.51 -19.87
C LYS A 134 -4.17 20.63 -19.79
N ILE A 135 -4.02 19.31 -19.89
CA ILE A 135 -5.10 18.33 -19.70
C ILE A 135 -5.62 18.41 -18.25
N PHE A 136 -4.72 18.50 -17.26
CA PHE A 136 -5.10 18.72 -15.87
C PHE A 136 -5.93 20.02 -15.73
N ALA A 137 -5.43 21.13 -16.22
CA ALA A 137 -6.14 22.42 -16.14
C ALA A 137 -7.50 22.37 -16.85
N TYR A 138 -7.58 21.73 -18.01
CA TYR A 138 -8.84 21.49 -18.73
C TYR A 138 -9.84 20.71 -17.86
N SER A 139 -9.39 19.60 -17.26
CA SER A 139 -10.20 18.79 -16.36
C SER A 139 -10.68 19.58 -15.13
N TYR A 140 -9.77 20.33 -14.51
CA TYR A 140 -10.03 21.13 -13.32
C TYR A 140 -11.13 22.18 -13.58
N HIS A 141 -10.94 23.03 -14.59
CA HIS A 141 -11.87 24.10 -14.92
C HIS A 141 -13.20 23.60 -15.51
N THR A 142 -13.19 22.46 -16.19
CA THR A 142 -14.43 21.83 -16.67
C THR A 142 -15.31 21.37 -15.50
N HIS A 143 -14.70 20.74 -14.48
CA HIS A 143 -15.43 20.29 -13.28
C HIS A 143 -15.84 21.46 -12.40
N GLU A 144 -14.98 22.48 -12.23
CA GLU A 144 -15.29 23.72 -11.50
C GLU A 144 -16.46 24.50 -12.12
N GLY A 145 -16.77 24.26 -13.40
CA GLY A 145 -17.82 24.97 -14.13
C GLY A 145 -17.36 26.28 -14.78
N ASN A 146 -16.08 26.57 -14.76
CA ASN A 146 -15.46 27.74 -15.38
C ASN A 146 -15.16 27.50 -16.87
N ARG A 147 -16.18 27.65 -17.74
CA ARG A 147 -16.10 27.41 -19.17
C ARG A 147 -15.37 28.52 -19.97
N GLU A 148 -15.04 29.65 -19.36
CA GLU A 148 -14.39 30.79 -20.03
C GLU A 148 -12.88 30.58 -20.25
N SER A 149 -12.27 29.59 -19.61
CA SER A 149 -10.88 29.27 -19.85
C SER A 149 -10.71 28.57 -21.19
N CYS A 150 -10.25 29.31 -22.22
CA CYS A 150 -9.98 28.83 -23.59
C CYS A 150 -8.86 27.77 -23.69
N ILE A 151 -8.69 26.94 -22.67
CA ILE A 151 -7.62 25.92 -22.60
C ILE A 151 -7.84 24.82 -23.61
N THR A 152 -9.08 24.54 -24.00
CA THR A 152 -9.43 23.52 -25.00
C THR A 152 -8.71 23.78 -26.33
N ASN A 153 -8.62 25.04 -26.78
CA ASN A 153 -7.97 25.40 -28.03
C ASN A 153 -6.43 25.30 -27.98
N LEU A 154 -5.86 25.01 -26.79
CA LEU A 154 -4.41 24.87 -26.61
C LEU A 154 -3.94 23.41 -26.64
N ILE A 155 -4.86 22.45 -26.70
CA ILE A 155 -4.56 21.02 -26.75
C ILE A 155 -5.00 20.50 -28.12
N PRO A 156 -4.17 19.77 -28.88
CA PRO A 156 -4.60 19.12 -30.10
C PRO A 156 -5.84 18.25 -29.86
N SER A 157 -6.83 18.34 -30.76
CA SER A 157 -8.11 17.62 -30.59
C SER A 157 -7.91 16.11 -30.47
N GLU A 158 -7.04 15.54 -31.29
CA GLU A 158 -6.74 14.11 -31.31
C GLU A 158 -6.15 13.62 -29.96
N ILE A 159 -5.41 14.45 -29.24
CA ILE A 159 -4.85 14.14 -27.92
C ILE A 159 -5.93 14.22 -26.84
N LEU A 160 -6.75 15.27 -26.91
CA LEU A 160 -7.82 15.44 -25.93
C LEU A 160 -8.88 14.36 -26.10
N ASP A 161 -9.25 14.02 -27.33
CA ASP A 161 -10.23 12.98 -27.65
C ASP A 161 -9.72 11.60 -27.15
N ASP A 162 -8.48 11.22 -27.44
CA ASP A 162 -7.87 9.99 -26.94
C ASP A 162 -7.88 9.91 -25.41
N TYR A 163 -7.54 11.02 -24.74
CA TYR A 163 -7.57 11.07 -23.27
C TYR A 163 -8.99 10.88 -22.71
N ILE A 164 -9.96 11.59 -23.28
CA ILE A 164 -11.37 11.53 -22.85
C ILE A 164 -11.97 10.15 -23.13
N GLU A 165 -11.67 9.55 -24.27
CA GLU A 165 -12.17 8.21 -24.62
C GLU A 165 -11.57 7.13 -23.72
N THR A 166 -10.27 7.18 -23.44
CA THR A 166 -9.64 6.27 -22.48
C THR A 166 -10.31 6.37 -21.11
N ARG A 167 -10.56 7.59 -20.65
CA ARG A 167 -11.20 7.87 -19.38
C ARG A 167 -12.64 7.38 -19.35
N ARG A 168 -13.43 7.67 -20.41
CA ARG A 168 -14.80 7.21 -20.54
C ARG A 168 -14.90 5.69 -20.52
N ARG A 169 -14.01 4.99 -21.24
CA ARG A 169 -13.92 3.53 -21.23
C ARG A 169 -13.76 3.00 -19.79
N ASN A 170 -12.77 3.50 -19.06
CA ASN A 170 -12.51 3.05 -17.68
C ASN A 170 -13.70 3.35 -16.76
N PHE A 171 -14.32 4.50 -16.91
CA PHE A 171 -15.50 4.88 -16.13
C PHE A 171 -16.71 3.97 -16.40
N GLU A 172 -16.98 3.60 -17.67
CA GLU A 172 -18.05 2.68 -18.02
C GLU A 172 -17.77 1.26 -17.47
N ILE A 173 -16.52 0.79 -17.47
CA ILE A 173 -16.12 -0.46 -16.82
C ILE A 173 -16.37 -0.41 -15.32
N ASN A 174 -16.03 0.70 -14.64
CA ASN A 174 -16.33 0.88 -13.22
C ASN A 174 -17.82 0.80 -12.91
N LYS A 175 -18.69 1.30 -13.80
CA LYS A 175 -20.15 1.15 -13.65
C LYS A 175 -20.61 -0.31 -13.77
N ILE A 176 -19.97 -1.12 -14.61
CA ILE A 176 -20.25 -2.56 -14.69
C ILE A 176 -19.88 -3.23 -13.35
N TYR A 177 -18.70 -2.95 -12.79
CA TYR A 177 -18.32 -3.49 -11.48
C TYR A 177 -19.27 -3.07 -10.37
N LEU A 178 -19.74 -1.82 -10.38
CA LEU A 178 -20.75 -1.37 -9.43
C LEU A 178 -22.08 -2.12 -9.59
N GLN A 179 -22.46 -2.48 -10.80
CA GLN A 179 -23.61 -3.33 -11.03
C GLN A 179 -23.40 -4.73 -10.44
N TRP A 180 -22.24 -5.36 -10.63
CA TRP A 180 -21.92 -6.66 -10.03
C TRP A 180 -21.91 -6.61 -8.50
N GLN A 181 -21.47 -5.49 -7.91
CA GLN A 181 -21.61 -5.26 -6.45
C GLN A 181 -23.08 -5.30 -6.02
N LYS A 182 -23.99 -4.67 -6.77
CA LYS A 182 -25.42 -4.69 -6.49
C LYS A 182 -26.06 -6.07 -6.68
N GLU A 183 -25.50 -6.88 -7.55
CA GLU A 183 -25.86 -8.28 -7.77
C GLU A 183 -25.31 -9.21 -6.68
N GLY A 184 -24.43 -8.72 -5.81
CA GLY A 184 -23.88 -9.47 -4.68
C GLY A 184 -22.62 -10.28 -4.98
N LEU A 185 -21.95 -10.02 -6.12
CA LEU A 185 -20.70 -10.70 -6.46
C LEU A 185 -19.56 -10.39 -5.47
N PHE A 186 -19.50 -9.15 -4.98
CA PHE A 186 -18.45 -8.71 -4.07
C PHE A 186 -18.98 -8.57 -2.63
N GLU A 187 -18.26 -9.07 -1.64
CA GLU A 187 -18.47 -8.73 -0.22
C GLU A 187 -18.17 -7.24 0.02
N THR A 188 -17.14 -6.72 -0.63
CA THR A 188 -16.77 -5.29 -0.62
C THR A 188 -16.13 -4.92 -1.95
N LEU A 189 -16.61 -3.84 -2.56
CA LEU A 189 -15.98 -3.21 -3.72
C LEU A 189 -15.62 -1.77 -3.39
N ILE A 190 -14.37 -1.38 -3.63
CA ILE A 190 -13.85 -0.02 -3.41
C ILE A 190 -13.46 0.60 -4.76
N PHE A 191 -13.89 1.84 -4.99
CA PHE A 191 -13.34 2.66 -6.06
C PHE A 191 -12.30 3.61 -5.48
N SER A 192 -11.02 3.38 -5.82
CA SER A 192 -9.90 4.14 -5.30
C SER A 192 -9.68 5.42 -6.10
N LYS A 193 -9.36 6.51 -5.38
CA LYS A 193 -8.97 7.80 -5.96
C LYS A 193 -7.50 8.05 -5.64
N ASP A 194 -6.67 8.14 -6.66
CA ASP A 194 -5.24 8.46 -6.54
C ASP A 194 -4.99 9.90 -7.01
N ASP A 195 -4.06 10.61 -6.36
CA ASP A 195 -3.64 11.99 -6.71
C ASP A 195 -4.83 12.95 -6.92
N CYS A 196 -5.61 13.22 -5.89
CA CYS A 196 -6.77 14.11 -5.98
C CYS A 196 -6.40 15.58 -5.78
N ALA A 197 -7.01 16.44 -6.60
CA ALA A 197 -7.13 17.88 -6.37
C ALA A 197 -8.57 18.20 -5.96
N GLU A 198 -8.84 19.46 -5.61
CA GLU A 198 -10.19 19.91 -5.24
C GLU A 198 -11.22 19.67 -6.35
N TYR A 199 -10.82 19.92 -7.62
CA TYR A 199 -11.60 19.67 -8.82
C TYR A 199 -10.81 18.82 -9.81
N GLY A 200 -11.52 18.07 -10.64
CA GLY A 200 -10.96 17.24 -11.70
C GLY A 200 -11.95 16.17 -12.14
N PHE A 201 -11.72 15.56 -13.29
CA PHE A 201 -12.59 14.50 -13.78
C PHE A 201 -12.62 13.27 -12.87
N ASN A 202 -11.51 12.94 -12.21
CA ASN A 202 -11.48 11.86 -11.22
C ASN A 202 -12.41 12.13 -10.04
N VAL A 203 -12.46 13.36 -9.55
CA VAL A 203 -13.38 13.78 -8.46
C VAL A 203 -14.82 13.78 -8.97
N GLN A 204 -15.07 14.29 -10.17
CA GLN A 204 -16.41 14.29 -10.78
C GLN A 204 -16.94 12.87 -10.99
N GLU A 205 -16.12 11.96 -11.51
CA GLU A 205 -16.48 10.55 -11.71
C GLU A 205 -16.75 9.85 -10.38
N ALA A 206 -15.93 10.11 -9.36
CA ALA A 206 -16.16 9.60 -8.00
C ALA A 206 -17.52 10.04 -7.48
N GLN A 207 -17.86 11.33 -7.58
CA GLN A 207 -19.15 11.86 -7.15
C GLN A 207 -20.34 11.21 -7.89
N VAL A 208 -20.17 10.90 -9.18
CA VAL A 208 -21.21 10.18 -9.95
C VAL A 208 -21.38 8.76 -9.44
N LEU A 209 -20.26 8.03 -9.24
CA LEU A 209 -20.29 6.67 -8.70
C LEU A 209 -20.89 6.63 -7.28
N GLU A 210 -20.55 7.59 -6.41
CA GLU A 210 -21.10 7.73 -5.06
C GLU A 210 -22.64 7.94 -5.09
N LYS A 211 -23.13 8.80 -5.98
CA LYS A 211 -24.58 8.98 -6.21
C LYS A 211 -25.27 7.71 -6.69
N MET A 212 -24.54 6.82 -7.36
CA MET A 212 -25.02 5.49 -7.76
C MET A 212 -24.88 4.44 -6.64
N GLY A 213 -24.33 4.79 -5.47
CA GLY A 213 -24.18 3.92 -4.32
C GLY A 213 -22.81 3.26 -4.19
N ALA A 214 -21.79 3.74 -4.93
CA ALA A 214 -20.42 3.24 -4.80
C ALA A 214 -19.75 3.68 -3.50
N TYR A 215 -18.83 2.85 -3.00
CA TYR A 215 -17.93 3.17 -1.91
C TYR A 215 -16.59 3.63 -2.48
N THR A 216 -16.28 4.91 -2.34
CA THR A 216 -15.02 5.49 -2.82
C THR A 216 -14.06 5.76 -1.66
N LYS A 217 -12.76 5.65 -1.90
CA LYS A 217 -11.70 6.01 -0.94
C LYS A 217 -10.51 6.64 -1.65
N THR A 218 -9.88 7.59 -0.99
CA THR A 218 -8.60 8.16 -1.42
C THR A 218 -7.48 7.18 -1.08
N GLY A 219 -6.49 7.03 -1.98
CA GLY A 219 -5.39 6.10 -1.92
C GLY A 219 -5.46 5.05 -3.02
N ALA A 220 -4.40 4.26 -3.17
CA ALA A 220 -4.32 3.19 -4.15
C ALA A 220 -3.60 1.95 -3.61
N ASP A 221 -2.35 2.09 -3.17
CA ASP A 221 -1.48 0.96 -2.83
C ASP A 221 -1.88 0.24 -1.53
N GLU A 222 -2.48 0.96 -0.58
CA GLU A 222 -2.95 0.41 0.70
C GLU A 222 -4.35 -0.21 0.62
N ILE A 223 -5.15 0.12 -0.39
CA ILE A 223 -6.53 -0.37 -0.51
C ILE A 223 -6.59 -1.91 -0.48
N PRO A 224 -5.77 -2.65 -1.27
CA PRO A 224 -5.77 -4.11 -1.20
C PRO A 224 -5.35 -4.65 0.17
N LEU A 225 -4.47 -3.95 0.91
CA LEU A 225 -4.07 -4.34 2.27
C LEU A 225 -5.20 -4.08 3.27
N SER A 226 -5.93 -3.00 3.11
CA SER A 226 -7.12 -2.72 3.93
C SER A 226 -8.23 -3.75 3.67
N LEU A 227 -8.40 -4.21 2.42
CA LEU A 227 -9.30 -5.30 2.07
C LEU A 227 -8.81 -6.65 2.63
N LEU A 228 -7.50 -6.91 2.61
CA LEU A 228 -6.90 -8.08 3.27
C LEU A 228 -7.19 -8.06 4.79
N SER A 229 -6.99 -6.91 5.44
CA SER A 229 -7.37 -6.71 6.84
C SER A 229 -8.85 -7.00 7.07
N ARG A 230 -9.72 -6.51 6.20
CA ARG A 230 -11.17 -6.73 6.29
C ARG A 230 -11.56 -8.20 6.15
N ALA A 231 -10.82 -8.97 5.35
CA ALA A 231 -11.02 -10.41 5.20
C ALA A 231 -10.64 -11.20 6.46
N ILE A 232 -9.74 -10.70 7.32
CA ILE A 232 -9.41 -11.31 8.61
C ILE A 232 -10.61 -11.19 9.54
N GLN A 233 -11.08 -12.33 10.02
CA GLN A 233 -12.25 -12.42 10.91
C GLN A 233 -11.95 -11.80 12.28
N GLY A 234 -12.93 -11.08 12.81
CA GLY A 234 -12.87 -10.42 14.10
C GLY A 234 -12.91 -8.89 13.97
N GLU A 235 -13.49 -8.24 14.98
CA GLU A 235 -13.59 -6.78 15.08
C GLU A 235 -12.51 -6.28 16.06
N MET A 236 -11.49 -5.58 15.55
CA MET A 236 -10.48 -4.92 16.36
C MET A 236 -10.90 -3.48 16.63
N LYS A 237 -10.90 -3.07 17.89
CA LYS A 237 -11.26 -1.72 18.34
C LYS A 237 -10.01 -0.85 18.46
N ILE A 238 -9.96 0.23 17.72
CA ILE A 238 -8.81 1.12 17.63
C ILE A 238 -9.13 2.49 18.22
N CYS A 239 -8.25 2.97 19.11
CA CYS A 239 -8.25 4.36 19.57
C CYS A 239 -7.19 5.16 18.81
N PRO A 240 -7.53 6.07 17.90
CA PRO A 240 -6.57 6.97 17.26
C PRO A 240 -6.13 8.09 18.20
N LYS A 241 -4.81 8.28 18.35
CA LYS A 241 -4.20 9.35 19.16
C LYS A 241 -3.24 10.19 18.32
N PHE A 242 -3.61 11.43 18.05
CA PHE A 242 -2.79 12.39 17.32
C PHE A 242 -1.76 13.03 18.26
N LEU A 243 -0.48 13.06 17.85
CA LEU A 243 0.58 13.70 18.65
C LEU A 243 0.53 15.23 18.54
N GLU A 244 -0.12 15.77 17.48
CA GLU A 244 -0.51 17.17 17.33
C GLU A 244 -2.05 17.28 17.20
N PRO A 245 -2.80 17.15 18.32
CA PRO A 245 -4.26 17.04 18.27
C PRO A 245 -4.95 18.30 17.74
N GLU A 246 -4.35 19.47 17.92
CA GLU A 246 -4.89 20.74 17.42
C GLU A 246 -4.87 20.85 15.88
N SER A 247 -4.04 20.03 15.24
CA SER A 247 -3.79 20.05 13.79
C SER A 247 -4.43 18.89 13.03
N LYS A 248 -5.26 18.09 13.67
CA LYS A 248 -5.91 16.91 13.06
C LYS A 248 -6.86 17.26 11.89
N ASN A 249 -7.30 18.52 11.79
CA ASN A 249 -8.16 19.01 10.70
C ASN A 249 -7.37 19.44 9.45
N LEU A 250 -6.04 19.46 9.50
CA LEU A 250 -5.22 19.80 8.34
C LEU A 250 -5.24 18.67 7.32
N ILE A 251 -5.06 19.03 6.05
CA ILE A 251 -5.04 18.10 4.93
C ILE A 251 -3.60 17.68 4.68
N SER A 252 -3.37 16.38 4.52
CA SER A 252 -2.08 15.80 4.12
C SER A 252 -1.79 16.08 2.65
N ASN A 253 -0.51 16.11 2.28
CA ASN A 253 -0.12 16.11 0.88
C ASN A 253 -0.72 14.89 0.17
N TYR A 254 -1.12 15.06 -1.09
CA TYR A 254 -1.71 14.02 -1.95
C TYR A 254 -3.10 13.49 -1.52
N GLU A 255 -3.72 14.10 -0.49
CA GLU A 255 -5.06 13.73 -0.02
C GLU A 255 -6.06 14.88 -0.20
N ASP A 256 -7.35 14.56 -0.26
CA ASP A 256 -8.46 15.49 -0.43
C ASP A 256 -9.28 15.70 0.87
N VAL A 257 -8.86 15.05 1.95
CA VAL A 257 -9.53 15.10 3.26
C VAL A 257 -8.53 15.40 4.38
N SER A 258 -9.03 15.83 5.54
CA SER A 258 -8.19 16.05 6.72
C SER A 258 -7.53 14.77 7.19
N ILE A 259 -6.35 14.86 7.86
CA ILE A 259 -5.67 13.71 8.42
C ILE A 259 -6.55 12.91 9.40
N GLU A 260 -7.43 13.58 10.16
CA GLU A 260 -8.40 12.89 11.00
C GLU A 260 -9.35 12.01 10.16
N LYS A 261 -9.96 12.58 9.12
CA LYS A 261 -10.87 11.83 8.23
C LYS A 261 -10.15 10.68 7.50
N SER A 262 -8.90 10.91 7.08
CA SER A 262 -8.08 9.86 6.47
C SER A 262 -7.85 8.71 7.45
N VAL A 263 -7.40 8.99 8.69
CA VAL A 263 -7.21 7.97 9.74
C VAL A 263 -8.49 7.18 10.03
N LEU A 264 -9.59 7.89 10.28
CA LEU A 264 -10.87 7.24 10.59
C LEU A 264 -11.35 6.39 9.41
N GLY A 265 -11.22 6.92 8.18
CA GLY A 265 -11.57 6.21 6.97
C GLY A 265 -10.76 4.94 6.72
N GLN A 266 -9.45 4.93 7.04
CA GLN A 266 -8.61 3.72 6.92
C GLN A 266 -8.96 2.68 8.00
N ILE A 267 -9.29 3.10 9.24
CA ILE A 267 -9.75 2.19 10.29
C ILE A 267 -11.04 1.47 9.86
N GLU A 268 -12.02 2.22 9.35
CA GLU A 268 -13.30 1.66 8.87
C GLU A 268 -13.10 0.76 7.66
N LEU A 269 -12.28 1.18 6.69
CA LEU A 269 -11.97 0.39 5.50
C LEU A 269 -11.34 -0.95 5.85
N ALA A 270 -10.45 -0.99 6.83
CA ALA A 270 -9.82 -2.21 7.34
C ALA A 270 -10.80 -3.14 8.11
N GLY A 271 -12.07 -2.77 8.25
CA GLY A 271 -13.07 -3.53 9.01
C GLY A 271 -12.77 -3.51 10.51
N CYS A 272 -12.26 -2.40 11.02
CA CYS A 272 -12.01 -2.15 12.44
C CYS A 272 -13.01 -1.12 12.97
N LYS A 273 -13.13 -1.03 14.30
CA LYS A 273 -14.04 -0.12 14.97
C LYS A 273 -13.27 0.99 15.70
N ILE A 274 -13.74 2.20 15.53
CA ILE A 274 -13.20 3.37 16.24
C ILE A 274 -13.81 3.42 17.65
N THR A 275 -12.98 3.67 18.66
CA THR A 275 -13.42 3.81 20.04
C THR A 275 -12.49 4.72 20.84
N ASP A 276 -12.85 5.01 22.11
CA ASP A 276 -11.99 5.67 23.06
C ASP A 276 -10.89 4.74 23.61
N GLU A 277 -9.95 5.29 24.37
CA GLU A 277 -8.80 4.55 24.87
C GLU A 277 -9.18 3.45 25.86
N GLU A 278 -10.18 3.69 26.70
CA GLU A 278 -10.58 2.73 27.75
C GLU A 278 -11.10 1.44 27.11
N ASN A 279 -11.94 1.58 26.08
CA ASN A 279 -12.62 0.48 25.39
C ASN A 279 -11.84 -0.10 24.21
N SER A 280 -10.65 0.43 23.89
CA SER A 280 -9.86 -0.01 22.73
C SER A 280 -9.06 -1.27 23.02
N ASP A 281 -8.90 -2.09 21.99
CA ASP A 281 -7.97 -3.23 21.98
C ASP A 281 -6.54 -2.75 21.70
N ILE A 282 -6.40 -1.70 20.91
CA ILE A 282 -5.11 -1.16 20.47
C ILE A 282 -5.17 0.36 20.29
N ILE A 283 -4.06 1.04 20.59
CA ILE A 283 -3.90 2.48 20.35
C ILE A 283 -3.12 2.69 19.05
N LEU A 284 -3.67 3.50 18.15
CA LEU A 284 -2.96 3.99 16.97
C LEU A 284 -2.41 5.39 17.26
N TYR A 285 -1.12 5.51 17.46
CA TYR A 285 -0.44 6.80 17.53
C TYR A 285 -0.16 7.34 16.14
N ILE A 286 -0.55 8.59 15.90
CA ILE A 286 -0.33 9.30 14.65
C ILE A 286 0.64 10.44 14.91
N ASN A 287 1.90 10.32 14.42
CA ASN A 287 2.84 11.42 14.41
C ASN A 287 2.51 12.35 13.24
N ASN A 288 1.47 13.18 13.43
CA ASN A 288 1.04 14.14 12.43
C ASN A 288 1.84 15.45 12.51
N PHE A 289 1.63 16.30 11.55
CA PHE A 289 2.29 17.61 11.40
C PHE A 289 1.53 18.70 12.16
N LYS A 290 2.22 19.80 12.49
CA LYS A 290 1.66 20.90 13.29
C LYS A 290 1.00 21.98 12.42
N ASN A 291 1.63 22.40 11.33
CA ASN A 291 1.15 23.45 10.44
C ASN A 291 0.90 22.92 9.02
N ASN A 292 1.85 22.21 8.45
CA ASN A 292 1.76 21.57 7.14
C ASN A 292 2.54 20.26 7.18
N GLN A 293 2.12 19.28 6.39
CA GLN A 293 2.91 18.08 6.18
C GLN A 293 4.19 18.43 5.43
N GLY A 294 5.33 17.94 5.94
CA GLY A 294 6.57 17.99 5.19
C GLY A 294 6.55 17.00 4.02
N GLU A 295 7.50 17.15 3.12
CA GLU A 295 7.66 16.21 2.01
C GLU A 295 9.16 16.01 1.74
N ILE A 296 9.61 14.76 1.87
CA ILE A 296 11.05 14.44 1.84
C ILE A 296 11.64 14.66 0.45
N VAL A 297 10.99 14.17 -0.59
CA VAL A 297 11.51 14.17 -1.97
C VAL A 297 11.50 15.57 -2.58
N MET A 298 10.39 16.29 -2.37
CA MET A 298 10.23 17.68 -2.84
C MET A 298 10.91 18.71 -1.93
N LYS A 299 11.52 18.23 -0.82
CA LYS A 299 12.22 19.07 0.18
C LYS A 299 11.32 20.15 0.78
N VAL A 300 10.03 19.85 0.97
CA VAL A 300 9.11 20.73 1.70
C VAL A 300 9.33 20.54 3.19
N GLY A 301 9.74 21.59 3.87
CA GLY A 301 10.01 21.57 5.30
C GLY A 301 8.74 21.53 6.14
N THR A 302 8.85 20.95 7.33
CA THR A 302 7.88 21.04 8.42
C THR A 302 8.62 21.03 9.75
N GLU A 303 7.93 21.42 10.84
CA GLU A 303 8.47 21.34 12.19
C GLU A 303 8.60 19.86 12.61
N SER A 304 9.82 19.39 12.81
CA SER A 304 10.09 18.01 13.26
C SER A 304 9.56 17.78 14.67
N PHE A 305 9.34 16.52 15.03
CA PHE A 305 8.89 16.13 16.37
C PHE A 305 9.87 16.61 17.44
N SER A 306 9.33 17.24 18.50
CA SER A 306 10.12 17.87 19.57
C SER A 306 9.64 17.54 20.99
N LYS A 307 8.65 16.62 21.08
CA LYS A 307 8.08 16.19 22.37
C LYS A 307 8.72 14.90 22.85
N THR A 308 8.42 14.49 24.07
CA THR A 308 8.76 13.14 24.56
C THR A 308 7.65 12.18 24.17
N PHE A 309 8.03 11.01 23.67
CA PHE A 309 7.12 9.89 23.42
C PHE A 309 7.34 8.81 24.48
N THR A 310 6.27 8.35 25.10
CA THR A 310 6.31 7.26 26.07
C THR A 310 5.43 6.12 25.58
N THR A 311 5.97 4.92 25.50
CA THR A 311 5.21 3.72 25.11
C THR A 311 4.17 3.38 26.17
N PRO A 312 2.94 3.07 25.77
CA PRO A 312 1.88 2.69 26.72
C PRO A 312 2.07 1.25 27.20
N ASN A 313 1.40 0.92 28.30
CA ASN A 313 1.28 -0.48 28.79
C ASN A 313 0.20 -1.29 28.07
N LYS A 314 -0.41 -0.74 27.03
CA LYS A 314 -1.47 -1.33 26.21
C LYS A 314 -0.93 -1.59 24.79
N PRO A 315 -1.48 -2.54 24.04
CA PRO A 315 -1.12 -2.73 22.64
C PRO A 315 -1.16 -1.41 21.84
N TYR A 316 -0.14 -1.14 21.07
CA TYR A 316 -0.04 0.08 20.28
C TYR A 316 0.67 -0.12 18.93
N MET A 317 0.33 0.73 17.97
CA MET A 317 0.98 0.86 16.67
C MET A 317 1.21 2.33 16.34
N ILE A 318 2.15 2.61 15.45
CA ILE A 318 2.63 3.97 15.17
C ILE A 318 2.63 4.24 13.67
N ALA A 319 1.87 5.26 13.24
CA ALA A 319 1.94 5.84 11.92
C ALA A 319 2.71 7.18 12.01
N ASP A 320 3.88 7.25 11.39
CA ASP A 320 4.62 8.51 11.26
C ASP A 320 4.26 9.15 9.92
N VAL A 321 3.42 10.15 9.95
CA VAL A 321 2.90 10.87 8.78
C VAL A 321 3.24 12.36 8.84
N ARG A 322 4.25 12.73 9.64
CA ARG A 322 4.72 14.12 9.74
C ARG A 322 5.34 14.61 8.43
N PHE A 323 5.96 13.68 7.71
CA PHE A 323 6.42 13.88 6.35
C PHE A 323 5.73 12.88 5.43
N ALA A 324 5.44 13.26 4.21
CA ALA A 324 5.20 12.32 3.13
C ALA A 324 6.54 11.76 2.63
N ASN A 325 6.52 10.53 2.14
CA ASN A 325 7.68 9.83 1.58
C ASN A 325 8.84 9.59 2.57
N GLY A 326 8.55 9.37 3.85
CA GLY A 326 9.55 8.95 4.81
C GLY A 326 9.31 9.42 6.24
N ALA A 327 10.00 8.79 7.18
CA ALA A 327 9.84 9.04 8.62
C ALA A 327 10.52 10.35 9.10
N ASP A 328 10.01 10.93 10.19
CA ASP A 328 10.67 12.02 10.92
C ASP A 328 11.86 11.48 11.74
N ASN A 329 13.06 11.88 11.37
CA ASN A 329 14.30 11.48 12.06
C ASN A 329 14.31 11.80 13.57
N ASN A 330 13.67 12.88 14.00
CA ASN A 330 13.62 13.22 15.43
C ASN A 330 12.65 12.31 16.17
N PHE A 331 11.52 11.97 15.54
CA PHE A 331 10.59 11.01 16.11
C PHE A 331 11.20 9.61 16.21
N ILE A 332 11.92 9.15 15.18
CA ILE A 332 12.62 7.87 15.21
C ILE A 332 13.68 7.84 16.34
N LYS A 333 14.46 8.92 16.53
CA LYS A 333 15.41 9.02 17.64
C LYS A 333 14.72 8.91 18.99
N GLU A 334 13.55 9.54 19.14
CA GLU A 334 12.78 9.47 20.38
C GLU A 334 12.18 8.09 20.58
N LEU A 335 11.63 7.49 19.51
CA LEU A 335 11.08 6.14 19.53
C LEU A 335 12.12 5.10 19.95
N PHE A 336 13.36 5.20 19.46
CA PHE A 336 14.44 4.26 19.77
C PHE A 336 15.01 4.40 21.20
N LYS A 337 14.73 5.48 21.92
CA LYS A 337 15.02 5.57 23.36
C LYS A 337 14.07 4.67 24.17
N ASN A 338 12.91 4.37 23.63
CA ASN A 338 11.91 3.50 24.22
C ASN A 338 12.17 2.05 23.80
N LYS A 339 11.77 1.10 24.65
CA LYS A 339 11.84 -0.34 24.31
C LYS A 339 10.70 -0.72 23.36
N ILE A 340 10.84 -0.40 22.08
CA ILE A 340 9.83 -0.74 21.07
C ILE A 340 9.78 -2.24 20.73
N ASN A 341 10.83 -2.99 21.08
CA ASN A 341 10.87 -4.45 20.90
C ASN A 341 10.20 -5.13 22.10
N ASN A 342 8.88 -4.95 22.24
CA ASN A 342 8.07 -5.53 23.31
C ASN A 342 6.77 -6.13 22.75
N GLU A 343 6.06 -6.91 23.55
CA GLU A 343 4.83 -7.61 23.16
C GLU A 343 3.69 -6.66 22.77
N ASN A 344 3.67 -5.45 23.36
CA ASN A 344 2.64 -4.45 23.09
C ASN A 344 2.86 -3.65 21.81
N PHE A 345 4.01 -3.79 21.14
CA PHE A 345 4.29 -3.12 19.88
C PHE A 345 3.71 -3.89 18.69
N TYR A 346 2.78 -3.28 17.98
CA TYR A 346 2.05 -3.88 16.86
C TYR A 346 2.46 -3.35 15.49
N GLY A 347 3.42 -2.45 15.43
CA GLY A 347 4.06 -2.05 14.20
C GLY A 347 4.32 -0.56 14.03
N PHE A 348 5.11 -0.25 13.01
CA PHE A 348 5.48 1.08 12.57
C PHE A 348 5.31 1.17 11.06
N SER A 349 4.87 2.34 10.55
CA SER A 349 4.90 2.67 9.14
C SER A 349 5.03 4.18 8.93
N ALA A 350 5.79 4.57 7.89
CA ALA A 350 6.00 5.96 7.46
C ALA A 350 6.21 6.02 5.94
N TRP A 351 5.51 5.17 5.21
CA TRP A 351 5.73 5.00 3.77
C TRP A 351 4.77 5.84 2.94
N ASN A 352 5.31 6.60 1.98
CA ASN A 352 4.58 7.33 0.95
C ASN A 352 3.56 8.35 1.52
N THR A 353 2.27 8.18 1.31
CA THR A 353 1.21 9.06 1.80
C THR A 353 0.73 8.66 3.20
N SER A 354 -0.08 9.51 3.82
CA SER A 354 -0.68 9.21 5.12
C SER A 354 -1.58 7.98 5.04
N ALA A 355 -2.42 7.88 4.02
CA ALA A 355 -3.31 6.73 3.82
C ALA A 355 -2.53 5.42 3.65
N ASN A 356 -1.47 5.42 2.83
CA ASN A 356 -0.62 4.25 2.61
C ASN A 356 0.03 3.76 3.91
N SER A 357 0.57 4.68 4.71
CA SER A 357 1.16 4.35 6.01
C SER A 357 0.15 3.73 6.97
N ILE A 358 -1.02 4.35 7.10
CA ILE A 358 -2.05 3.96 8.06
C ILE A 358 -2.70 2.63 7.66
N GLY A 359 -3.11 2.47 6.39
CA GLY A 359 -3.78 1.26 5.92
C GLY A 359 -2.92 0.01 6.02
N SER A 360 -1.64 0.10 5.58
CA SER A 360 -0.69 -1.02 5.69
C SER A 360 -0.38 -1.39 7.14
N LEU A 361 -0.24 -0.39 8.03
CA LEU A 361 0.01 -0.59 9.44
C LEU A 361 -1.15 -1.31 10.13
N ILE A 362 -2.40 -0.88 9.91
CA ILE A 362 -3.59 -1.48 10.50
C ILE A 362 -3.73 -2.95 10.05
N CYS A 363 -3.43 -3.25 8.78
CA CYS A 363 -3.45 -4.62 8.27
C CYS A 363 -2.51 -5.53 9.06
N GLY A 364 -1.25 -5.13 9.23
CA GLY A 364 -0.27 -5.90 10.00
C GLY A 364 -0.66 -6.07 11.47
N ALA A 365 -1.15 -5.00 12.09
CA ALA A 365 -1.61 -5.02 13.47
C ALA A 365 -2.81 -5.95 13.67
N LYS A 366 -3.79 -5.94 12.76
CA LYS A 366 -4.98 -6.81 12.85
C LYS A 366 -4.63 -8.27 12.64
N ILE A 367 -3.73 -8.59 11.68
CA ILE A 367 -3.25 -9.97 11.51
C ILE A 367 -2.53 -10.45 12.76
N LYS A 368 -1.63 -9.63 13.37
CA LYS A 368 -0.97 -9.97 14.62
C LYS A 368 -1.97 -10.17 15.76
N PHE A 369 -2.99 -9.30 15.87
CA PHE A 369 -3.97 -9.33 16.96
C PHE A 369 -4.83 -10.60 16.94
N PHE A 370 -5.25 -11.06 15.76
CA PHE A 370 -6.08 -12.26 15.59
C PHE A 370 -5.28 -13.50 15.18
N ALA A 371 -3.94 -13.43 15.18
CA ALA A 371 -3.10 -14.55 14.79
C ALA A 371 -3.41 -15.82 15.61
N LYS A 372 -3.79 -16.88 14.92
CA LYS A 372 -4.00 -18.20 15.55
C LYS A 372 -2.67 -18.92 15.80
N LYS A 373 -1.69 -18.65 14.96
CA LYS A 373 -0.32 -19.19 15.04
C LYS A 373 0.70 -18.09 14.77
N TYR A 374 0.87 -17.19 15.78
CA TYR A 374 1.72 -16.01 15.65
C TYR A 374 3.16 -16.38 15.36
N ASN A 375 3.72 -15.76 14.29
CA ASN A 375 5.10 -15.89 13.89
C ASN A 375 5.89 -14.60 14.24
N GLU A 376 6.53 -14.61 15.41
CA GLU A 376 7.32 -13.47 15.90
C GLU A 376 8.47 -13.12 14.92
N LYS A 377 9.08 -14.13 14.28
CA LYS A 377 10.18 -13.93 13.33
C LYS A 377 9.70 -13.18 12.08
N ALA A 378 8.55 -13.54 11.57
CA ALA A 378 7.93 -12.87 10.41
C ALA A 378 7.52 -11.43 10.76
N PHE A 379 6.92 -11.22 11.94
CA PHE A 379 6.59 -9.88 12.40
C PHE A 379 7.86 -9.00 12.56
N LYS A 380 8.92 -9.53 13.16
CA LYS A 380 10.21 -8.82 13.29
C LYS A 380 10.81 -8.47 11.94
N LYS A 381 10.75 -9.40 10.97
CA LYS A 381 11.17 -9.15 9.58
C LYS A 381 10.40 -7.99 8.96
N LEU A 382 9.07 -7.97 9.09
CA LEU A 382 8.24 -6.87 8.61
C LEU A 382 8.67 -5.54 9.25
N GLN A 383 8.90 -5.48 10.57
CA GLN A 383 9.31 -4.24 11.24
C GLN A 383 10.68 -3.76 10.77
N ILE A 384 11.64 -4.67 10.59
CA ILE A 384 12.95 -4.34 10.03
C ILE A 384 12.78 -3.76 8.62
N THR A 385 11.96 -4.38 7.78
CA THR A 385 11.67 -3.89 6.41
C THR A 385 11.11 -2.47 6.47
N ARG A 386 10.13 -2.20 7.35
CA ARG A 386 9.54 -0.85 7.49
C ARG A 386 10.57 0.19 7.96
N PHE A 387 11.39 -0.12 8.96
CA PHE A 387 12.42 0.82 9.41
C PHE A 387 13.52 1.03 8.37
N LEU A 388 13.93 -0.02 7.65
CA LEU A 388 14.94 0.11 6.59
C LEU A 388 14.40 0.86 5.37
N ASP A 389 13.16 0.59 4.94
CA ASP A 389 12.56 1.31 3.82
C ASP A 389 12.13 2.72 4.25
N ASP A 390 11.14 2.84 5.14
CA ASP A 390 10.45 4.11 5.43
C ASP A 390 11.38 5.17 6.08
N TRP A 391 12.28 4.73 6.95
CA TRP A 391 13.19 5.63 7.65
C TRP A 391 14.57 5.67 7.01
N ALA A 392 15.30 4.54 6.96
CA ALA A 392 16.70 4.56 6.57
C ALA A 392 16.84 4.95 5.09
N TYR A 393 16.08 4.32 4.20
CA TYR A 393 16.17 4.56 2.78
C TYR A 393 15.38 5.82 2.37
N GLN A 394 14.07 5.86 2.53
CA GLN A 394 13.23 6.93 1.99
C GLN A 394 13.56 8.30 2.61
N ALA A 395 13.71 8.37 3.94
CA ALA A 395 13.95 9.64 4.61
C ALA A 395 15.43 10.11 4.54
N ASN A 396 16.39 9.21 4.30
CA ASN A 396 17.81 9.56 4.45
C ASN A 396 18.66 9.19 3.22
N VAL A 397 18.70 7.90 2.82
CA VAL A 397 19.65 7.43 1.80
C VAL A 397 19.20 7.85 0.39
N ARG A 398 17.91 7.75 0.06
CA ARG A 398 17.35 8.12 -1.24
C ARG A 398 17.76 9.52 -1.68
N GLN A 399 17.82 10.47 -0.74
CA GLN A 399 18.16 11.87 -1.02
C GLN A 399 19.64 12.09 -1.41
N GLN A 400 20.48 11.06 -1.25
CA GLN A 400 21.90 11.06 -1.57
C GLN A 400 22.20 10.35 -2.89
N LEU A 401 21.16 9.84 -3.55
CA LEU A 401 21.25 9.10 -4.81
C LEU A 401 20.64 9.92 -5.95
N GLU A 402 21.33 9.97 -7.10
CA GLU A 402 20.82 10.58 -8.32
C GLU A 402 20.03 9.56 -9.19
N LYS A 403 20.42 8.28 -9.07
CA LYS A 403 19.81 7.15 -9.77
C LYS A 403 19.99 5.87 -8.94
N PRO A 404 19.20 4.82 -9.19
CA PRO A 404 19.39 3.52 -8.57
C PRO A 404 20.84 3.04 -8.67
N ASN A 405 21.43 2.71 -7.51
CA ASN A 405 22.79 2.18 -7.40
C ASN A 405 22.86 1.27 -6.17
N ILE A 406 22.91 -0.03 -6.39
CA ILE A 406 22.88 -1.03 -5.33
C ILE A 406 24.09 -0.94 -4.41
N GLU A 407 25.31 -0.78 -4.96
CA GLU A 407 26.56 -0.73 -4.17
C GLU A 407 26.55 0.49 -3.24
N LYS A 408 26.26 1.67 -3.79
CA LYS A 408 26.19 2.91 -3.00
C LYS A 408 25.05 2.86 -1.97
N THR A 409 23.90 2.31 -2.34
CA THR A 409 22.80 2.11 -1.38
C THR A 409 23.23 1.21 -0.25
N THR A 410 23.83 0.06 -0.53
CA THR A 410 24.30 -0.90 0.47
C THR A 410 25.34 -0.24 1.41
N GLU A 411 26.25 0.58 0.87
CA GLU A 411 27.22 1.31 1.67
C GLU A 411 26.54 2.29 2.64
N LEU A 412 25.63 3.12 2.13
CA LEU A 412 24.95 4.16 2.92
C LEU A 412 23.97 3.57 3.96
N MET A 413 23.42 2.39 3.72
CA MET A 413 22.49 1.73 4.63
C MET A 413 23.16 1.07 5.86
N LYS A 414 24.46 0.76 5.82
CA LYS A 414 25.18 0.01 6.89
C LYS A 414 25.02 0.57 8.28
N ASP A 415 25.05 1.86 8.46
CA ASP A 415 24.98 2.46 9.79
C ASP A 415 23.55 2.45 10.34
N PHE A 416 22.55 2.51 9.47
CA PHE A 416 21.15 2.32 9.83
C PHE A 416 20.86 0.87 10.23
N GLU A 417 21.40 -0.10 9.49
CA GLU A 417 21.32 -1.53 9.82
C GLU A 417 21.88 -1.80 11.20
N LYS A 418 23.12 -1.34 11.49
CA LYS A 418 23.75 -1.46 12.82
C LYS A 418 22.94 -0.83 13.94
N THR A 419 22.28 0.30 13.65
CA THR A 419 21.43 0.98 14.62
C THR A 419 20.21 0.12 14.94
N LEU A 420 19.55 -0.42 13.91
CA LEU A 420 18.41 -1.30 14.07
C LEU A 420 18.76 -2.63 14.75
N GLU A 421 19.93 -3.21 14.46
CA GLU A 421 20.44 -4.41 15.14
C GLU A 421 20.49 -4.21 16.66
N LYS A 422 20.98 -3.06 17.09
CA LYS A 422 21.06 -2.70 18.52
C LYS A 422 19.67 -2.49 19.13
N VAL A 423 18.79 -1.75 18.44
CA VAL A 423 17.45 -1.40 18.95
C VAL A 423 16.55 -2.64 19.02
N LEU A 424 16.60 -3.49 18.00
CA LEU A 424 15.75 -4.67 17.88
C LEU A 424 16.40 -5.94 18.47
N ASN A 425 17.64 -5.84 18.95
CA ASN A 425 18.43 -6.96 19.47
C ASN A 425 18.40 -8.17 18.52
N THR A 426 18.78 -7.95 17.26
CA THR A 426 18.75 -8.98 16.20
C THR A 426 19.81 -8.66 15.15
N ASN A 427 20.37 -9.69 14.51
CA ASN A 427 21.26 -9.49 13.37
C ASN A 427 20.41 -9.19 12.12
N ILE A 428 20.88 -8.26 11.29
CA ILE A 428 20.26 -7.88 10.03
C ILE A 428 21.21 -8.25 8.90
N ALA A 429 20.73 -9.05 7.94
CA ALA A 429 21.45 -9.37 6.72
C ALA A 429 20.48 -9.22 5.54
N VAL A 430 20.65 -8.14 4.80
CA VAL A 430 19.75 -7.75 3.72
C VAL A 430 20.52 -7.37 2.46
N ASN A 431 19.85 -7.48 1.32
CA ASN A 431 20.26 -6.91 0.06
C ASN A 431 19.21 -5.90 -0.40
N TYR A 432 19.61 -4.99 -1.28
CA TYR A 432 18.71 -3.99 -1.85
C TYR A 432 18.56 -4.21 -3.34
N LYS A 433 17.33 -4.03 -3.86
CA LYS A 433 17.00 -4.12 -5.29
C LYS A 433 16.12 -2.94 -5.69
N PHE A 434 16.13 -2.60 -6.97
CA PHE A 434 15.28 -1.57 -7.56
C PHE A 434 14.47 -2.20 -8.70
N PRO A 435 13.34 -2.85 -8.42
CA PRO A 435 12.60 -3.65 -9.41
C PRO A 435 12.13 -2.85 -10.64
N TRP A 436 11.84 -1.56 -10.47
CA TRP A 436 11.42 -0.66 -11.55
C TRP A 436 12.53 0.29 -12.03
N GLU A 437 13.76 0.06 -11.59
CA GLU A 437 14.90 0.94 -11.89
C GLU A 437 14.66 2.41 -11.49
N ARG A 438 13.80 2.63 -10.49
CA ARG A 438 13.48 3.95 -9.91
C ARG A 438 13.93 4.02 -8.45
N LEU A 439 14.27 5.24 -8.00
CA LEU A 439 14.64 5.47 -6.60
C LEU A 439 13.46 5.30 -5.62
N PHE A 440 12.24 5.41 -6.10
CA PHE A 440 11.06 5.31 -5.25
C PHE A 440 10.82 3.89 -4.72
N GLU A 441 11.03 2.87 -5.55
CA GLU A 441 10.77 1.47 -5.18
C GLU A 441 12.08 0.74 -4.84
N VAL A 442 12.49 0.82 -3.59
CA VAL A 442 13.53 -0.07 -3.06
C VAL A 442 12.89 -1.36 -2.53
N GLU A 443 13.47 -2.50 -2.79
CA GLU A 443 13.12 -3.76 -2.18
C GLU A 443 14.19 -4.18 -1.19
N VAL A 444 13.78 -4.40 0.06
CA VAL A 444 14.61 -4.94 1.14
C VAL A 444 14.49 -6.46 1.11
N ASP A 445 15.52 -7.12 0.57
CA ASP A 445 15.56 -8.58 0.39
C ASP A 445 16.41 -9.23 1.48
N PHE A 446 15.78 -10.08 2.30
CA PHE A 446 16.43 -10.73 3.43
C PHE A 446 17.28 -11.91 3.00
N ASN A 447 18.52 -11.95 3.45
CA ASN A 447 19.39 -13.12 3.33
C ASN A 447 19.08 -14.09 4.49
N TRP A 448 18.25 -15.10 4.22
CA TRP A 448 17.80 -16.07 5.22
C TRP A 448 18.91 -16.90 5.88
N TYR A 449 20.06 -17.07 5.22
CA TYR A 449 21.18 -17.86 5.74
C TYR A 449 21.87 -17.23 6.97
N ASN A 450 21.67 -15.92 7.16
CA ASN A 450 22.29 -15.17 8.26
C ASN A 450 21.28 -14.81 9.38
N PHE A 451 20.00 -15.17 9.26
CA PHE A 451 19.02 -15.03 10.33
C PHE A 451 19.20 -16.13 11.40
N THR A 452 20.42 -16.31 11.91
CA THR A 452 20.66 -17.18 13.06
C THR A 452 20.30 -16.42 14.34
N CYS A 453 19.30 -16.95 15.02
CA CYS A 453 19.01 -16.56 16.40
C CYS A 453 20.30 -16.62 17.23
N ASN A 454 20.70 -15.50 17.85
CA ASN A 454 21.81 -15.49 18.81
C ASN A 454 21.44 -16.29 20.07
N SER A 455 21.35 -17.60 19.97
CA SER A 455 21.44 -18.52 21.09
C SER A 455 22.53 -19.54 20.80
N ILE A 456 23.80 -19.09 20.93
CA ILE A 456 24.98 -19.95 20.96
C ILE A 456 24.88 -21.02 22.09
N ARG A 457 23.89 -20.96 22.95
CA ARG A 457 23.64 -22.00 23.97
C ARG A 457 22.90 -23.24 23.47
N ASN A 458 22.22 -23.24 22.36
CA ASN A 458 21.46 -24.40 21.87
C ASN A 458 22.15 -25.16 20.71
N TRP A 459 23.22 -24.61 20.13
CA TRP A 459 23.93 -25.31 19.05
C TRP A 459 24.74 -26.52 19.55
N LEU A 460 25.22 -26.47 20.77
CA LEU A 460 25.94 -27.60 21.40
C LEU A 460 25.01 -28.80 21.74
N LEU A 461 23.70 -28.59 21.87
CA LEU A 461 22.74 -29.68 22.12
C LEU A 461 22.28 -30.39 20.82
N CYS A 462 22.21 -29.70 19.69
CA CYS A 462 21.87 -30.36 18.41
C CYS A 462 23.01 -31.19 17.84
N CYS A 463 24.27 -30.79 18.01
CA CYS A 463 25.42 -31.59 17.53
C CYS A 463 25.63 -32.88 18.35
N PHE A 464 25.14 -32.95 19.58
CA PHE A 464 25.22 -34.18 20.41
C PHE A 464 24.16 -35.23 20.09
N PHE A 465 23.08 -34.89 19.40
CA PHE A 465 22.02 -35.83 19.01
C PHE A 465 22.25 -36.51 17.66
N PHE A 466 23.06 -35.93 16.79
CA PHE A 466 23.38 -36.55 15.47
C PHE A 466 24.61 -37.45 15.44
N SER A 467 25.39 -37.51 16.53
CA SER A 467 26.59 -38.40 16.60
C SER A 467 26.34 -39.76 17.28
N ARG A 468 25.08 -40.08 17.62
CA ARG A 468 24.75 -41.37 18.26
C ARG A 468 23.92 -42.37 17.42
N PHE A 469 23.72 -42.11 16.14
CA PHE A 469 23.01 -43.05 15.24
C PHE A 469 23.77 -43.35 13.95
N ASN A 470 25.07 -43.69 14.04
CA ASN A 470 25.76 -44.35 12.97
C ASN A 470 26.90 -45.22 13.52
N ILE A 471 26.58 -46.28 14.23
CA ILE A 471 27.37 -47.52 14.35
C ILE A 471 26.36 -48.62 14.58
N GLN A 472 26.01 -49.34 13.53
CA GLN A 472 25.92 -50.80 13.39
C GLN A 472 25.12 -51.21 12.14
N LYS A 473 25.90 -51.80 11.27
CA LYS A 473 25.67 -52.69 10.10
C LYS A 473 25.52 -52.00 8.77
#